data_cc1707fa62886204d91dbdecc336755f
#
_entry.id   cc1707fa62886204d91dbdecc336755f
#
_cell.length_a   1.000
_cell.length_b   1.000
_cell.length_c   1.000
_cell.angle_alpha   90.00
_cell.angle_beta   90.00
_cell.angle_gamma   90.00
#
_symmetry.space_group_name_H-M   'P 1'
#
loop_
_entity.id
_entity.type
_entity.pdbx_description
1 polymer ?
#
loop_
_entity_poly.entity_id
_entity_poly.type
_entity_poly.pdbx_seq_one_letter_code
_entity_poly.pdbx_strand_id
1 'polypeptide(L)'
;MLQVEQADLYYGASQALRKVNLRAAVGSVTCLLGRNGVGKTSLLRAIVGQQPLREGSIHWAGKDITNWPPFKRARSGIAYVPQGREIFPQLTVEENLRSGYACLAREKKRLDEEVFSLFPVLQQMLGRRGGDLSGGQQQQLAIARALVTQPKLLVLDEPTEGIQPSIIQDIGRVIQTLRERGEMAILLVEQYFDFARELADEYVVMDRGEVVLAGSEKEVQPHEVRRWLTV
;
A
#
# COMPACT_ATOMS: atom_id res chain seq x y z
N MET A 1 -5.76 11.37 7.69
CA MET A 1 -6.76 10.48 7.08
C MET A 1 -6.77 10.68 5.58
N LEU A 2 -6.79 9.60 4.82
CA LEU A 2 -7.09 9.59 3.37
C LEU A 2 -8.61 9.52 3.18
N GLN A 3 -9.12 10.29 2.22
CA GLN A 3 -10.53 10.24 1.78
C GLN A 3 -10.56 10.26 0.26
N VAL A 4 -11.26 9.31 -0.31
CA VAL A 4 -11.63 9.26 -1.73
C VAL A 4 -13.13 9.38 -1.80
N GLU A 5 -13.64 10.30 -2.60
CA GLU A 5 -15.06 10.62 -2.67
C GLU A 5 -15.54 10.60 -4.12
N GLN A 6 -16.54 9.76 -4.39
CA GLN A 6 -17.24 9.62 -5.67
C GLN A 6 -16.26 9.48 -6.86
N ALA A 7 -15.18 8.68 -6.70
CA ALA A 7 -14.14 8.57 -7.70
C ALA A 7 -14.60 7.79 -8.92
N ASP A 8 -14.60 8.47 -10.07
CA ASP A 8 -14.78 7.89 -11.40
C ASP A 8 -13.44 7.90 -12.15
N LEU A 9 -13.04 6.77 -12.73
CA LEU A 9 -11.80 6.64 -13.48
C LEU A 9 -12.02 5.84 -14.76
N TYR A 10 -11.39 6.30 -15.82
CA TYR A 10 -11.48 5.70 -17.15
C TYR A 10 -10.12 5.45 -17.78
N TYR A 11 -10.02 4.38 -18.55
CA TYR A 11 -8.95 4.13 -19.51
C TYR A 11 -9.57 4.17 -20.91
N GLY A 12 -9.40 5.31 -21.59
CA GLY A 12 -10.12 5.57 -22.84
C GLY A 12 -11.64 5.55 -22.62
N ALA A 13 -12.34 4.65 -23.31
CA ALA A 13 -13.80 4.47 -23.16
C ALA A 13 -14.18 3.50 -22.01
N SER A 14 -13.22 2.76 -21.47
CA SER A 14 -13.49 1.76 -20.43
C SER A 14 -13.50 2.40 -19.04
N GLN A 15 -14.63 2.31 -18.34
CA GLN A 15 -14.74 2.77 -16.96
C GLN A 15 -14.20 1.72 -15.99
N ALA A 16 -13.15 2.08 -15.24
CA ALA A 16 -12.50 1.22 -14.28
C ALA A 16 -12.97 1.45 -12.83
N LEU A 17 -13.40 2.67 -12.49
CA LEU A 17 -13.98 3.00 -11.17
C LEU A 17 -15.31 3.74 -11.38
N ARG A 18 -16.28 3.43 -10.48
CA ARG A 18 -17.63 3.96 -10.51
C ARG A 18 -18.00 4.48 -9.12
N LYS A 19 -17.96 5.81 -8.94
CA LYS A 19 -18.33 6.51 -7.71
C LYS A 19 -17.75 5.87 -6.44
N VAL A 20 -16.47 5.45 -6.52
CA VAL A 20 -15.79 4.77 -5.43
C VAL A 20 -15.58 5.74 -4.27
N ASN A 21 -15.95 5.29 -3.07
CA ASN A 21 -15.65 5.96 -1.81
C ASN A 21 -14.74 5.07 -0.97
N LEU A 22 -13.69 5.66 -0.38
CA LEU A 22 -12.76 4.95 0.50
C LEU A 22 -12.22 5.92 1.56
N ARG A 23 -12.02 5.41 2.77
CA ARG A 23 -11.34 6.13 3.85
C ARG A 23 -10.24 5.26 4.43
N ALA A 24 -9.12 5.91 4.82
CA ALA A 24 -8.09 5.25 5.61
C ALA A 24 -7.64 6.20 6.73
N ALA A 25 -7.86 5.76 7.97
CA ALA A 25 -7.56 6.54 9.16
C ALA A 25 -6.09 6.35 9.58
N VAL A 26 -5.51 7.35 10.24
CA VAL A 26 -4.19 7.20 10.89
C VAL A 26 -4.33 6.26 12.09
N GLY A 27 -3.35 5.39 12.27
CA GLY A 27 -3.35 4.37 13.31
C GLY A 27 -4.23 3.15 13.01
N SER A 28 -4.65 2.98 11.75
CA SER A 28 -5.56 1.92 11.33
C SER A 28 -5.11 1.29 10.02
N VAL A 29 -5.45 0.01 9.83
CA VAL A 29 -5.28 -0.74 8.59
C VAL A 29 -6.63 -0.85 7.90
N THR A 30 -6.76 -0.18 6.75
CA THR A 30 -7.89 -0.34 5.84
C THR A 30 -7.53 -1.37 4.79
N CYS A 31 -8.25 -2.48 4.75
CA CYS A 31 -8.06 -3.52 3.74
C CYS A 31 -9.01 -3.34 2.57
N LEU A 32 -8.45 -3.09 1.39
CA LEU A 32 -9.17 -3.07 0.13
C LEU A 32 -9.10 -4.45 -0.52
N LEU A 33 -10.23 -5.11 -0.59
CA LEU A 33 -10.38 -6.50 -1.05
C LEU A 33 -11.15 -6.57 -2.36
N GLY A 34 -10.92 -7.61 -3.13
CA GLY A 34 -11.62 -7.88 -4.39
C GLY A 34 -10.80 -8.77 -5.30
N ARG A 35 -11.46 -9.34 -6.30
CA ARG A 35 -10.83 -10.19 -7.32
C ARG A 35 -9.89 -9.40 -8.21
N ASN A 36 -9.12 -10.11 -9.04
CA ASN A 36 -8.31 -9.48 -10.08
C ASN A 36 -9.21 -8.78 -11.12
N GLY A 37 -8.76 -7.59 -11.53
CA GLY A 37 -9.47 -6.82 -12.56
C GLY A 37 -10.67 -6.00 -12.06
N VAL A 38 -11.03 -6.01 -10.78
CA VAL A 38 -12.18 -5.25 -10.26
C VAL A 38 -11.92 -3.75 -10.07
N GLY A 39 -10.67 -3.29 -10.28
CA GLY A 39 -10.34 -1.86 -10.18
C GLY A 39 -9.44 -1.45 -9.02
N LYS A 40 -8.99 -2.39 -8.14
CA LYS A 40 -8.15 -2.08 -6.97
C LYS A 40 -6.90 -1.27 -7.33
N THR A 41 -6.06 -1.79 -8.25
CA THR A 41 -4.84 -1.10 -8.69
C THR A 41 -5.13 0.24 -9.39
N SER A 42 -6.28 0.36 -10.08
CA SER A 42 -6.71 1.64 -10.67
C SER A 42 -6.99 2.69 -9.59
N LEU A 43 -7.64 2.28 -8.50
CA LEU A 43 -7.87 3.15 -7.34
C LEU A 43 -6.55 3.57 -6.68
N LEU A 44 -5.61 2.63 -6.51
CA LEU A 44 -4.29 2.97 -5.96
C LEU A 44 -3.53 3.94 -6.86
N ARG A 45 -3.53 3.72 -8.19
CA ARG A 45 -2.92 4.64 -9.15
C ARG A 45 -3.52 6.03 -9.08
N ALA A 46 -4.84 6.15 -8.85
CA ALA A 46 -5.47 7.43 -8.60
C ALA A 46 -4.99 8.06 -7.28
N ILE A 47 -4.94 7.29 -6.18
CA ILE A 47 -4.49 7.75 -4.86
C ILE A 47 -3.04 8.24 -4.91
N VAL A 48 -2.14 7.58 -5.65
CA VAL A 48 -0.73 7.98 -5.75
C VAL A 48 -0.47 8.99 -6.89
N GLY A 49 -1.49 9.35 -7.68
CA GLY A 49 -1.42 10.39 -8.72
C GLY A 49 -0.84 9.93 -10.04
N GLN A 50 -0.73 8.63 -10.28
CA GLN A 50 -0.29 8.05 -11.55
C GLN A 50 -1.40 8.04 -12.61
N GLN A 51 -2.66 8.04 -12.16
CA GLN A 51 -3.84 8.07 -13.04
C GLN A 51 -4.81 9.15 -12.54
N PRO A 52 -5.23 10.10 -13.38
CA PRO A 52 -6.19 11.13 -12.99
C PRO A 52 -7.61 10.54 -12.84
N LEU A 53 -8.38 11.08 -11.91
CA LEU A 53 -9.82 10.86 -11.88
C LEU A 53 -10.50 11.66 -13.00
N ARG A 54 -11.63 11.16 -13.50
CA ARG A 54 -12.53 11.92 -14.37
C ARG A 54 -13.49 12.77 -13.53
N GLU A 55 -14.02 12.20 -12.46
CA GLU A 55 -14.90 12.86 -11.49
C GLU A 55 -14.55 12.39 -10.07
N GLY A 56 -15.00 13.14 -9.06
CA GLY A 56 -14.70 12.88 -7.67
C GLY A 56 -13.47 13.59 -7.16
N SER A 57 -13.09 13.29 -5.92
CA SER A 57 -11.97 13.96 -5.26
C SER A 57 -11.16 13.02 -4.36
N ILE A 58 -9.91 13.39 -4.13
CA ILE A 58 -9.00 12.71 -3.19
C ILE A 58 -8.45 13.74 -2.23
N HIS A 59 -8.67 13.50 -0.93
CA HIS A 59 -8.15 14.35 0.13
C HIS A 59 -7.15 13.59 0.99
N TRP A 60 -6.06 14.24 1.32
CA TRP A 60 -5.04 13.73 2.23
C TRP A 60 -4.69 14.76 3.29
N ALA A 61 -4.79 14.37 4.59
CA ALA A 61 -4.51 15.25 5.71
C ALA A 61 -5.25 16.61 5.63
N GLY A 62 -6.51 16.58 5.21
CA GLY A 62 -7.39 17.74 5.06
C GLY A 62 -7.13 18.62 3.82
N LYS A 63 -6.21 18.19 2.92
CA LYS A 63 -5.92 18.91 1.68
C LYS A 63 -6.46 18.14 0.49
N ASP A 64 -7.06 18.84 -0.46
CA ASP A 64 -7.40 18.29 -1.77
C ASP A 64 -6.10 18.04 -2.55
N ILE A 65 -5.87 16.76 -2.89
CA ILE A 65 -4.72 16.30 -3.65
C ILE A 65 -5.11 15.74 -5.03
N THR A 66 -6.37 15.87 -5.42
CA THR A 66 -6.95 15.27 -6.64
C THR A 66 -6.07 15.48 -7.86
N ASN A 67 -5.60 16.71 -8.06
CA ASN A 67 -4.78 17.08 -9.21
C ASN A 67 -3.27 17.17 -8.90
N TRP A 68 -2.82 16.66 -7.74
CA TRP A 68 -1.40 16.68 -7.44
C TRP A 68 -0.65 15.59 -8.19
N PRO A 69 0.53 15.92 -8.77
CA PRO A 69 1.39 14.93 -9.40
C PRO A 69 2.02 13.98 -8.34
N PRO A 70 2.48 12.77 -8.75
CA PRO A 70 2.99 11.75 -7.84
C PRO A 70 4.08 12.25 -6.89
N PHE A 71 5.06 13.03 -7.38
CA PHE A 71 6.15 13.52 -6.54
C PHE A 71 5.67 14.43 -5.40
N LYS A 72 4.61 15.22 -5.62
CA LYS A 72 4.04 16.09 -4.59
C LYS A 72 3.31 15.28 -3.53
N ARG A 73 2.62 14.19 -3.94
CA ARG A 73 1.98 13.26 -3.02
C ARG A 73 3.02 12.52 -2.19
N ALA A 74 4.10 12.01 -2.80
CA ALA A 74 5.20 11.38 -2.08
C ALA A 74 5.81 12.32 -1.03
N ARG A 75 6.07 13.60 -1.39
CA ARG A 75 6.56 14.62 -0.43
C ARG A 75 5.57 14.97 0.67
N SER A 76 4.28 14.69 0.49
CA SER A 76 3.26 14.86 1.53
C SER A 76 3.15 13.68 2.49
N GLY A 77 4.01 12.66 2.33
CA GLY A 77 4.09 11.49 3.18
C GLY A 77 3.25 10.30 2.70
N ILE A 78 2.96 10.20 1.40
CA ILE A 78 2.30 9.03 0.80
C ILE A 78 3.38 8.13 0.19
N ALA A 79 3.56 6.91 0.72
CA ALA A 79 4.42 5.90 0.15
C ALA A 79 3.61 4.77 -0.48
N TYR A 80 4.12 4.21 -1.58
CA TYR A 80 3.47 3.17 -2.35
C TYR A 80 4.42 2.03 -2.65
N VAL A 81 3.99 0.82 -2.35
CA VAL A 81 4.63 -0.44 -2.74
C VAL A 81 3.72 -1.10 -3.77
N PRO A 82 4.08 -1.06 -5.06
CA PRO A 82 3.25 -1.62 -6.12
C PRO A 82 3.31 -3.14 -6.14
N GLN A 83 2.31 -3.76 -6.78
CA GLN A 83 2.37 -5.15 -7.20
C GLN A 83 3.64 -5.38 -8.04
N GLY A 84 4.34 -6.50 -7.82
CA GLY A 84 5.60 -6.79 -8.51
C GLY A 84 6.84 -6.11 -7.91
N ARG A 85 6.70 -5.44 -6.73
CA ARG A 85 7.80 -4.92 -5.89
C ARG A 85 8.53 -3.69 -6.46
N GLU A 86 8.80 -3.65 -7.76
CA GLU A 86 9.50 -2.58 -8.51
C GLU A 86 10.80 -2.12 -7.82
N ILE A 87 11.60 -3.06 -7.31
CA ILE A 87 12.95 -2.78 -6.84
C ILE A 87 13.88 -2.51 -8.03
N PHE A 88 15.02 -1.85 -7.78
CA PHE A 88 16.08 -1.69 -8.77
C PHE A 88 17.02 -2.90 -8.71
N PRO A 89 16.93 -3.87 -9.66
CA PRO A 89 17.66 -5.14 -9.55
C PRO A 89 19.17 -4.99 -9.66
N GLN A 90 19.65 -3.97 -10.35
CA GLN A 90 21.08 -3.70 -10.53
C GLN A 90 21.73 -2.93 -9.37
N LEU A 91 20.90 -2.26 -8.56
CA LEU A 91 21.36 -1.54 -7.38
C LEU A 91 21.49 -2.50 -6.20
N THR A 92 22.41 -2.21 -5.29
CA THR A 92 22.51 -2.89 -4.01
C THR A 92 21.30 -2.65 -3.12
N VAL A 93 21.13 -3.44 -2.05
CA VAL A 93 20.09 -3.22 -1.04
C VAL A 93 20.20 -1.81 -0.46
N GLU A 94 21.42 -1.37 -0.10
CA GLU A 94 21.63 -0.03 0.43
C GLU A 94 21.24 1.07 -0.57
N GLU A 95 21.64 0.96 -1.84
CA GLU A 95 21.29 1.91 -2.88
C GLU A 95 19.77 1.93 -3.16
N ASN A 96 19.12 0.77 -3.15
CA ASN A 96 17.65 0.69 -3.21
C ASN A 96 16.98 1.47 -2.07
N LEU A 97 17.43 1.27 -0.83
CA LEU A 97 16.90 2.00 0.32
C LEU A 97 17.15 3.51 0.18
N ARG A 98 18.38 3.90 -0.20
CA ARG A 98 18.75 5.32 -0.40
C ARG A 98 17.94 6.00 -1.52
N SER A 99 17.45 5.26 -2.52
CA SER A 99 16.59 5.81 -3.56
C SER A 99 15.28 6.40 -3.00
N GLY A 100 14.77 5.87 -1.87
CA GLY A 100 13.62 6.39 -1.15
C GLY A 100 13.82 7.80 -0.59
N TYR A 101 15.07 8.26 -0.41
CA TYR A 101 15.37 9.59 0.12
C TYR A 101 15.02 10.76 -0.83
N ALA A 102 14.64 10.48 -2.08
CA ALA A 102 14.36 11.52 -3.06
C ALA A 102 13.23 12.48 -2.62
N CYS A 103 12.28 12.00 -1.82
CA CYS A 103 11.19 12.81 -1.30
C CYS A 103 11.48 13.50 0.05
N LEU A 104 12.62 13.17 0.70
CA LEU A 104 12.96 13.68 2.01
C LEU A 104 13.81 14.97 1.96
N ALA A 105 13.65 15.82 2.98
CA ALA A 105 14.58 16.91 3.25
C ALA A 105 15.97 16.35 3.57
N ARG A 106 17.02 17.14 3.29
CA ARG A 106 18.43 16.69 3.37
C ARG A 106 18.80 16.16 4.75
N GLU A 107 18.27 16.76 5.81
CA GLU A 107 18.56 16.45 7.21
C GLU A 107 18.01 15.08 7.62
N LYS A 108 17.00 14.57 6.90
CA LYS A 108 16.33 13.29 7.14
C LYS A 108 16.91 12.14 6.32
N LYS A 109 17.88 12.42 5.44
CA LYS A 109 18.47 11.41 4.54
C LYS A 109 19.51 10.56 5.24
N ARG A 110 19.07 9.68 6.12
CA ARG A 110 19.92 8.69 6.79
C ARG A 110 19.23 7.33 6.80
N LEU A 111 20.02 6.25 6.77
CA LEU A 111 19.51 4.91 7.04
C LEU A 111 19.06 4.86 8.49
N ASP A 112 17.79 4.60 8.69
CA ASP A 112 17.21 4.49 10.01
C ASP A 112 17.40 3.06 10.51
N GLU A 113 17.96 2.91 11.71
CA GLU A 113 18.09 1.61 12.38
C GLU A 113 16.73 0.92 12.56
N GLU A 114 15.68 1.70 12.62
CA GLU A 114 14.31 1.23 12.71
C GLU A 114 13.92 0.32 11.54
N VAL A 115 14.30 0.65 10.31
CA VAL A 115 14.02 -0.19 9.13
C VAL A 115 14.70 -1.54 9.25
N PHE A 116 15.90 -1.59 9.82
CA PHE A 116 16.61 -2.84 10.05
C PHE A 116 16.07 -3.64 11.24
N SER A 117 15.47 -2.98 12.24
CA SER A 117 14.75 -3.69 13.30
C SER A 117 13.50 -4.40 12.77
N LEU A 118 12.83 -3.82 11.77
CA LEU A 118 11.68 -4.44 11.10
C LEU A 118 12.10 -5.53 10.09
N PHE A 119 13.23 -5.35 9.42
CA PHE A 119 13.76 -6.27 8.41
C PHE A 119 15.25 -6.59 8.63
N PRO A 120 15.61 -7.38 9.67
CA PRO A 120 17.02 -7.65 10.02
C PRO A 120 17.82 -8.30 8.89
N VAL A 121 17.17 -9.09 8.04
CA VAL A 121 17.81 -9.76 6.91
C VAL A 121 18.41 -8.76 5.91
N LEU A 122 17.83 -7.59 5.74
CA LEU A 122 18.32 -6.57 4.82
C LEU A 122 19.63 -5.94 5.30
N GLN A 123 19.81 -5.81 6.62
CA GLN A 123 21.06 -5.30 7.20
C GLN A 123 22.27 -6.20 6.86
N GLN A 124 22.04 -7.52 6.85
CA GLN A 124 23.08 -8.50 6.51
C GLN A 124 23.41 -8.53 5.01
N MET A 125 22.56 -7.91 4.19
CA MET A 125 22.63 -7.98 2.73
C MET A 125 22.85 -6.62 2.04
N LEU A 126 23.29 -5.58 2.78
CA LEU A 126 23.38 -4.20 2.28
C LEU A 126 24.18 -4.07 0.96
N GLY A 127 25.28 -4.79 0.82
CA GLY A 127 26.11 -4.79 -0.39
C GLY A 127 25.63 -5.72 -1.51
N ARG A 128 24.55 -6.47 -1.30
CA ARG A 128 24.02 -7.43 -2.28
C ARG A 128 23.14 -6.73 -3.30
N ARG A 129 23.16 -7.13 -4.57
CA ARG A 129 22.24 -6.57 -5.58
C ARG A 129 20.81 -7.00 -5.31
N GLY A 130 19.85 -6.09 -5.56
CA GLY A 130 18.43 -6.38 -5.39
C GLY A 130 17.94 -7.56 -6.22
N GLY A 131 18.50 -7.72 -7.44
CA GLY A 131 18.18 -8.86 -8.33
C GLY A 131 18.63 -10.22 -7.81
N ASP A 132 19.61 -10.28 -6.91
CA ASP A 132 20.15 -11.52 -6.33
C ASP A 132 19.38 -11.96 -5.07
N LEU A 133 18.40 -11.19 -4.65
CA LEU A 133 17.53 -11.49 -3.51
C LEU A 133 16.43 -12.48 -3.90
N SER A 134 15.99 -13.32 -2.95
CA SER A 134 14.76 -14.09 -3.13
C SER A 134 13.53 -13.19 -3.28
N GLY A 135 12.44 -13.71 -3.87
CA GLY A 135 11.22 -12.95 -4.03
C GLY A 135 10.68 -12.33 -2.74
N GLY A 136 10.75 -13.08 -1.63
CA GLY A 136 10.36 -12.56 -0.31
C GLY A 136 11.28 -11.45 0.21
N GLN A 137 12.61 -11.59 0.02
CA GLN A 137 13.57 -10.55 0.38
C GLN A 137 13.41 -9.29 -0.46
N GLN A 138 13.07 -9.43 -1.74
CA GLN A 138 12.75 -8.30 -2.62
C GLN A 138 11.50 -7.56 -2.14
N GLN A 139 10.49 -8.30 -1.66
CA GLN A 139 9.28 -7.70 -1.08
C GLN A 139 9.59 -6.93 0.21
N GLN A 140 10.39 -7.53 1.10
CA GLN A 140 10.87 -6.86 2.31
C GLN A 140 11.66 -5.59 1.95
N LEU A 141 12.53 -5.64 0.92
CA LEU A 141 13.27 -4.47 0.42
C LEU A 141 12.34 -3.39 -0.13
N ALA A 142 11.29 -3.77 -0.88
CA ALA A 142 10.33 -2.81 -1.43
C ALA A 142 9.56 -2.07 -0.32
N ILE A 143 9.11 -2.81 0.72
CA ILE A 143 8.45 -2.22 1.88
C ILE A 143 9.43 -1.35 2.69
N ALA A 144 10.64 -1.84 2.95
CA ALA A 144 11.69 -1.09 3.63
C ALA A 144 12.02 0.22 2.90
N ARG A 145 12.14 0.21 1.57
CA ARG A 145 12.36 1.39 0.73
C ARG A 145 11.20 2.40 0.83
N ALA A 146 9.98 1.92 1.00
CA ALA A 146 8.84 2.81 1.28
C ALA A 146 8.93 3.42 2.69
N LEU A 147 9.30 2.62 3.70
CA LEU A 147 9.38 3.07 5.08
C LEU A 147 10.49 4.09 5.35
N VAL A 148 11.65 4.00 4.66
CA VAL A 148 12.72 5.03 4.80
C VAL A 148 12.26 6.42 4.40
N THR A 149 11.14 6.57 3.69
CA THR A 149 10.53 7.86 3.38
C THR A 149 9.79 8.49 4.57
N GLN A 150 9.70 7.79 5.70
CA GLN A 150 8.93 8.19 6.89
C GLN A 150 7.48 8.54 6.53
N PRO A 151 6.74 7.61 5.93
CA PRO A 151 5.41 7.90 5.39
C PRO A 151 4.39 8.11 6.52
N LYS A 152 3.34 8.89 6.20
CA LYS A 152 2.13 9.02 7.01
C LYS A 152 0.96 8.20 6.44
N LEU A 153 1.08 7.78 5.18
CA LEU A 153 0.23 6.80 4.52
C LEU A 153 1.12 5.80 3.80
N LEU A 154 0.99 4.53 4.16
CA LEU A 154 1.62 3.41 3.48
C LEU A 154 0.57 2.67 2.65
N VAL A 155 0.78 2.61 1.35
CA VAL A 155 -0.08 1.88 0.41
C VAL A 155 0.66 0.64 -0.05
N LEU A 156 0.08 -0.54 0.18
CA LEU A 156 0.64 -1.85 -0.18
C LEU A 156 -0.30 -2.55 -1.17
N ASP A 157 0.19 -2.83 -2.37
CA ASP A 157 -0.58 -3.50 -3.43
C ASP A 157 -0.18 -4.98 -3.54
N GLU A 158 -1.03 -5.86 -3.03
CA GLU A 158 -0.87 -7.32 -3.00
C GLU A 158 0.52 -7.78 -2.51
N PRO A 159 0.94 -7.36 -1.30
CA PRO A 159 2.30 -7.61 -0.81
C PRO A 159 2.60 -9.09 -0.56
N THR A 160 1.59 -9.97 -0.55
CA THR A 160 1.76 -11.41 -0.31
C THR A 160 1.88 -12.24 -1.58
N GLU A 161 1.68 -11.62 -2.76
CA GLU A 161 1.65 -12.36 -4.03
C GLU A 161 3.00 -13.02 -4.35
N GLY A 162 2.96 -14.33 -4.61
CA GLY A 162 4.16 -15.10 -4.99
C GLY A 162 5.23 -15.19 -3.89
N ILE A 163 4.83 -15.07 -2.62
CA ILE A 163 5.70 -15.06 -1.44
C ILE A 163 5.50 -16.33 -0.62
N GLN A 164 6.58 -16.83 -0.02
CA GLN A 164 6.53 -17.99 0.87
C GLN A 164 5.79 -17.66 2.18
N PRO A 165 5.06 -18.62 2.78
CA PRO A 165 4.25 -18.39 3.98
C PRO A 165 5.02 -17.75 5.17
N SER A 166 6.28 -18.14 5.40
CA SER A 166 7.10 -17.57 6.47
C SER A 166 7.35 -16.07 6.30
N ILE A 167 7.58 -15.63 5.05
CA ILE A 167 7.78 -14.20 4.75
C ILE A 167 6.47 -13.42 4.81
N ILE A 168 5.33 -14.06 4.43
CA ILE A 168 4.01 -13.46 4.61
C ILE A 168 3.76 -13.14 6.09
N GLN A 169 4.10 -14.07 6.99
CA GLN A 169 4.00 -13.86 8.44
C GLN A 169 4.92 -12.72 8.91
N ASP A 170 6.17 -12.62 8.38
CA ASP A 170 7.08 -11.53 8.70
C ASP A 170 6.49 -10.19 8.28
N ILE A 171 5.96 -10.08 7.06
CA ILE A 171 5.30 -8.87 6.55
C ILE A 171 4.08 -8.53 7.43
N GLY A 172 3.28 -9.51 7.81
CA GLY A 172 2.14 -9.32 8.71
C GLY A 172 2.55 -8.72 10.05
N ARG A 173 3.62 -9.26 10.67
CA ARG A 173 4.17 -8.72 11.92
C ARG A 173 4.64 -7.27 11.77
N VAL A 174 5.28 -6.94 10.65
CA VAL A 174 5.69 -5.56 10.37
C VAL A 174 4.49 -4.64 10.27
N ILE A 175 3.45 -5.02 9.50
CA ILE A 175 2.22 -4.23 9.38
C ILE A 175 1.55 -4.03 10.74
N GLN A 176 1.47 -5.09 11.56
CA GLN A 176 0.91 -5.03 12.90
C GLN A 176 1.72 -4.08 13.80
N THR A 177 3.06 -4.18 13.80
CA THR A 177 3.94 -3.27 14.56
C THR A 177 3.72 -1.81 14.16
N LEU A 178 3.61 -1.52 12.85
CA LEU A 178 3.37 -0.17 12.34
C LEU A 178 1.99 0.35 12.74
N ARG A 179 0.96 -0.51 12.72
CA ARG A 179 -0.40 -0.20 13.18
C ARG A 179 -0.42 0.16 14.68
N GLU A 180 0.24 -0.66 15.51
CA GLU A 180 0.29 -0.48 16.97
C GLU A 180 0.96 0.84 17.38
N ARG A 181 1.89 1.36 16.58
CA ARG A 181 2.49 2.69 16.79
C ARG A 181 1.50 3.83 16.58
N GLY A 182 0.46 3.62 15.80
CA GLY A 182 -0.60 4.61 15.61
C GLY A 182 -0.23 5.87 14.82
N GLU A 183 0.96 5.91 14.19
CA GLU A 183 1.51 7.12 13.58
C GLU A 183 1.19 7.29 12.10
N MET A 184 0.78 6.20 11.42
CA MET A 184 0.48 6.22 9.98
C MET A 184 -0.86 5.54 9.66
N ALA A 185 -1.44 5.90 8.52
CA ALA A 185 -2.51 5.14 7.91
C ALA A 185 -1.90 4.04 7.04
N ILE A 186 -2.51 2.86 7.02
CA ILE A 186 -2.09 1.75 6.15
C ILE A 186 -3.27 1.38 5.27
N LEU A 187 -3.07 1.44 3.94
CA LEU A 187 -4.01 0.93 2.95
C LEU A 187 -3.41 -0.35 2.37
N LEU A 188 -3.94 -1.48 2.80
CA LEU A 188 -3.53 -2.81 2.36
C LEU A 188 -4.50 -3.32 1.30
N VAL A 189 -4.01 -3.57 0.10
CA VAL A 189 -4.79 -4.17 -0.98
C VAL A 189 -4.45 -5.64 -1.09
N GLU A 190 -5.45 -6.48 -1.02
CA GLU A 190 -5.28 -7.93 -1.02
C GLU A 190 -6.45 -8.65 -1.69
N GLN A 191 -6.19 -9.86 -2.11
CA GLN A 191 -7.21 -10.83 -2.46
C GLN A 191 -7.17 -12.06 -1.52
N TYR A 192 -6.09 -12.23 -0.76
CA TYR A 192 -5.96 -13.28 0.24
C TYR A 192 -6.62 -12.84 1.56
N PHE A 193 -7.88 -13.24 1.73
CA PHE A 193 -8.73 -12.76 2.82
C PHE A 193 -8.20 -13.12 4.22
N ASP A 194 -7.66 -14.35 4.39
CA ASP A 194 -7.23 -14.77 5.72
C ASP A 194 -6.07 -13.91 6.24
N PHE A 195 -5.15 -13.51 5.37
CA PHE A 195 -4.10 -12.56 5.73
C PHE A 195 -4.67 -11.15 6.05
N ALA A 196 -5.57 -10.65 5.19
CA ALA A 196 -6.20 -9.35 5.42
C ALA A 196 -6.98 -9.31 6.75
N ARG A 197 -7.67 -10.40 7.08
CA ARG A 197 -8.48 -10.54 8.29
C ARG A 197 -7.67 -10.42 9.58
N GLU A 198 -6.44 -10.90 9.59
CA GLU A 198 -5.56 -10.80 10.77
C GLU A 198 -5.10 -9.36 11.07
N LEU A 199 -5.18 -8.48 10.08
CA LEU A 199 -4.60 -7.15 10.13
C LEU A 199 -5.63 -6.01 10.08
N ALA A 200 -6.79 -6.24 9.45
CA ALA A 200 -7.74 -5.18 9.14
C ALA A 200 -8.47 -4.63 10.36
N ASP A 201 -8.58 -3.31 10.43
CA ASP A 201 -9.54 -2.59 11.26
C ASP A 201 -10.82 -2.28 10.45
N GLU A 202 -10.64 -2.01 9.14
CA GLU A 202 -11.70 -1.63 8.22
C GLU A 202 -11.58 -2.46 6.94
N TYR A 203 -12.72 -2.90 6.42
CA TYR A 203 -12.83 -3.56 5.13
C TYR A 203 -13.49 -2.66 4.09
N VAL A 204 -12.97 -2.71 2.88
CA VAL A 204 -13.61 -2.16 1.67
C VAL A 204 -13.52 -3.23 0.61
N VAL A 205 -14.64 -3.75 0.15
CA VAL A 205 -14.68 -4.81 -0.88
C VAL A 205 -15.13 -4.18 -2.19
N MET A 206 -14.35 -4.40 -3.24
CA MET A 206 -14.67 -3.95 -4.58
C MET A 206 -15.10 -5.09 -5.49
N ASP A 207 -16.11 -4.83 -6.31
CA ASP A 207 -16.47 -5.64 -7.48
C ASP A 207 -16.82 -4.72 -8.64
N ARG A 208 -16.36 -5.06 -9.86
CA ARG A 208 -16.65 -4.36 -11.13
C ARG A 208 -16.51 -2.84 -11.08
N GLY A 209 -15.53 -2.35 -10.35
CA GLY A 209 -15.25 -0.92 -10.22
C GLY A 209 -16.05 -0.17 -9.17
N GLU A 210 -16.86 -0.86 -8.37
CA GLU A 210 -17.70 -0.30 -7.31
C GLU A 210 -17.33 -0.86 -5.94
N VAL A 211 -17.60 -0.12 -4.87
CA VAL A 211 -17.55 -0.62 -3.50
C VAL A 211 -18.88 -1.32 -3.21
N VAL A 212 -18.83 -2.62 -2.96
CA VAL A 212 -20.01 -3.46 -2.69
C VAL A 212 -20.23 -3.77 -1.22
N LEU A 213 -19.18 -3.61 -0.40
CA LEU A 213 -19.23 -3.79 1.04
C LEU A 213 -18.16 -2.91 1.69
N ALA A 214 -18.49 -2.22 2.77
CA ALA A 214 -17.53 -1.47 3.58
C ALA A 214 -18.00 -1.44 5.04
N GLY A 215 -17.05 -1.48 5.97
CA GLY A 215 -17.31 -1.38 7.41
C GLY A 215 -16.13 -1.87 8.23
N SER A 216 -16.23 -1.69 9.53
CA SER A 216 -15.22 -2.15 10.49
C SER A 216 -15.20 -3.68 10.63
N GLU A 217 -14.11 -4.22 11.14
CA GLU A 217 -13.99 -5.65 11.45
C GLU A 217 -15.13 -6.17 12.35
N LYS A 218 -15.69 -5.29 13.19
CA LYS A 218 -16.79 -5.64 14.10
C LYS A 218 -18.16 -5.67 13.42
N GLU A 219 -18.34 -4.92 12.35
CA GLU A 219 -19.61 -4.77 11.63
C GLU A 219 -19.73 -5.77 10.48
N VAL A 220 -18.62 -6.06 9.80
CA VAL A 220 -18.59 -6.90 8.60
C VAL A 220 -18.29 -8.35 8.97
N GLN A 221 -19.19 -9.26 8.64
CA GLN A 221 -18.98 -10.68 8.92
C GLN A 221 -18.03 -11.33 7.89
N PRO A 222 -17.12 -12.22 8.30
CA PRO A 222 -16.17 -12.87 7.40
C PRO A 222 -16.80 -13.58 6.19
N HIS A 223 -17.99 -14.15 6.36
CA HIS A 223 -18.70 -14.84 5.28
C HIS A 223 -19.23 -13.88 4.20
N GLU A 224 -19.58 -12.64 4.57
CA GLU A 224 -20.02 -11.61 3.63
C GLU A 224 -18.87 -11.19 2.71
N VAL A 225 -17.67 -10.98 3.27
CA VAL A 225 -16.46 -10.69 2.48
C VAL A 225 -16.11 -11.85 1.56
N ARG A 226 -16.07 -13.08 2.09
CA ARG A 226 -15.75 -14.29 1.30
C ARG A 226 -16.69 -14.47 0.11
N ARG A 227 -17.95 -14.13 0.23
CA ARG A 227 -18.94 -14.20 -0.87
C ARG A 227 -18.50 -13.41 -2.10
N TRP A 228 -17.82 -12.29 -1.92
CA TRP A 228 -17.34 -11.44 -3.02
C TRP A 228 -15.97 -11.85 -3.56
N LEU A 229 -15.22 -12.65 -2.80
CA LEU A 229 -13.88 -13.11 -3.19
C LEU A 229 -13.88 -14.50 -3.83
N THR A 230 -14.88 -15.33 -3.53
CA THR A 230 -15.05 -16.65 -4.16
C THR A 230 -15.88 -16.59 -5.44
N VAL A 231 -15.60 -17.52 -6.37
CA VAL A 231 -16.34 -17.68 -7.64
C VAL A 231 -17.63 -18.41 -7.38
#